data_251861e88e37dd1b84e3b0e963cc5def
#
_entry.id   251861e88e37dd1b84e3b0e963cc5def
#
_cell.length_a   1.000
_cell.length_b   1.000
_cell.length_c   1.000
_cell.angle_alpha   90.00
_cell.angle_beta   90.00
_cell.angle_gamma   90.00
#
_symmetry.space_group_name_H-M   'P 1'
#
loop_
_entity.id
_entity.type
_entity.pdbx_description
1 polymer ?
#
loop_
_entity_poly.entity_id
_entity_poly.type
_entity_poly.pdbx_seq_one_letter_code
_entity_poly.pdbx_strand_id
1 'polypeptide(L)'
;MNELTAIQARVLGCLIEKKETTPDQYPLTLNAVRNACNQKTARHPVTAYSEGDVGHTLRELESSGLVREAWGARAAKYEHVAAKALGLHSKGLALLCPLMLRGPQTLGELKTNSQRLYDFDDLDDVDYALQRLAEHEPPLVKALPRQPGQKEIR
;
A
#
# COMPACT_ATOMS: atom_id res chain seq x y z
N MET A 1 -0.27 0.44 16.86
CA MET A 1 0.62 0.22 15.72
C MET A 1 1.41 1.49 15.45
N ASN A 2 2.72 1.35 15.28
CA ASN A 2 3.56 2.49 14.97
C ASN A 2 3.37 2.93 13.52
N GLU A 3 3.71 4.18 13.26
CA GLU A 3 3.71 4.71 11.91
C GLU A 3 4.70 3.94 11.04
N LEU A 4 4.31 3.66 9.80
CA LEU A 4 5.19 2.99 8.85
C LEU A 4 6.25 3.97 8.33
N THR A 5 7.48 3.48 8.18
CA THR A 5 8.52 4.26 7.50
C THR A 5 8.24 4.29 6.00
N ALA A 6 8.94 5.17 5.28
CA ALA A 6 8.75 5.28 3.82
C ALA A 6 9.00 3.95 3.11
N ILE A 7 10.07 3.23 3.47
CA ILE A 7 10.38 1.94 2.83
C ILE A 7 9.37 0.86 3.24
N GLN A 8 8.91 0.87 4.49
CA GLN A 8 7.88 -0.08 4.93
C GLN A 8 6.58 0.13 4.16
N ALA A 9 6.15 1.37 3.99
CA ALA A 9 4.95 1.68 3.22
C ALA A 9 5.10 1.26 1.76
N ARG A 10 6.28 1.51 1.16
CA ARG A 10 6.55 1.12 -0.22
C ARG A 10 6.46 -0.40 -0.39
N VAL A 11 7.10 -1.16 0.48
CA VAL A 11 7.10 -2.62 0.42
C VAL A 11 5.69 -3.18 0.60
N LEU A 12 4.98 -2.72 1.63
CA LEU A 12 3.63 -3.21 1.89
C LEU A 12 2.67 -2.84 0.77
N GLY A 13 2.75 -1.60 0.28
CA GLY A 13 1.92 -1.14 -0.83
C GLY A 13 2.15 -1.97 -2.10
N CYS A 14 3.40 -2.33 -2.38
CA CYS A 14 3.73 -3.17 -3.54
C CYS A 14 3.10 -4.56 -3.42
N LEU A 15 3.14 -5.15 -2.23
CA LEU A 15 2.54 -6.47 -2.03
C LEU A 15 1.03 -6.42 -2.21
N ILE A 16 0.38 -5.38 -1.71
CA ILE A 16 -1.06 -5.20 -1.90
C ILE A 16 -1.39 -5.03 -3.38
N GLU A 17 -0.65 -4.17 -4.07
CA GLU A 17 -0.86 -3.91 -5.50
C GLU A 17 -0.70 -5.18 -6.34
N LYS A 18 0.39 -5.91 -6.14
CA LYS A 18 0.72 -7.06 -6.99
C LYS A 18 -0.21 -8.24 -6.77
N LYS A 19 -0.74 -8.40 -5.57
CA LYS A 19 -1.75 -9.43 -5.32
C LYS A 19 -2.97 -9.22 -6.20
N GLU A 20 -3.40 -7.97 -6.38
CA GLU A 20 -4.59 -7.64 -7.15
C GLU A 20 -4.32 -7.53 -8.66
N THR A 21 -3.16 -6.97 -9.04
CA THR A 21 -2.87 -6.66 -10.45
C THR A 21 -2.11 -7.77 -11.18
N THR A 22 -1.30 -8.54 -10.48
CA THR A 22 -0.54 -9.65 -11.06
C THR A 22 -0.61 -10.90 -10.18
N PRO A 23 -1.82 -11.45 -9.95
CA PRO A 23 -2.00 -12.55 -9.00
C PRO A 23 -1.24 -13.82 -9.38
N ASP A 24 -0.98 -14.05 -10.65
CA ASP A 24 -0.24 -15.23 -11.10
C ASP A 24 1.23 -15.23 -10.67
N GLN A 25 1.76 -14.05 -10.35
CA GLN A 25 3.14 -13.88 -9.90
C GLN A 25 3.26 -13.70 -8.39
N TYR A 26 2.16 -13.74 -7.68
CA TYR A 26 2.06 -13.51 -6.24
C TYR A 26 1.87 -14.85 -5.52
N PRO A 27 2.52 -15.13 -4.37
CA PRO A 27 3.41 -14.26 -3.58
C PRO A 27 4.75 -13.96 -4.28
N LEU A 28 5.43 -12.91 -3.80
CA LEU A 28 6.62 -12.38 -4.45
C LEU A 28 7.93 -12.82 -3.78
N THR A 29 8.94 -13.12 -4.60
CA THR A 29 10.31 -13.32 -4.10
C THR A 29 10.88 -11.97 -3.66
N LEU A 30 12.00 -12.01 -2.91
CA LEU A 30 12.71 -10.79 -2.52
C LEU A 30 13.07 -9.93 -3.73
N ASN A 31 13.59 -10.54 -4.78
CA ASN A 31 13.94 -9.80 -5.99
C ASN A 31 12.73 -9.16 -6.65
N ALA A 32 11.61 -9.87 -6.70
CA ALA A 32 10.37 -9.33 -7.27
C ALA A 32 9.84 -8.17 -6.43
N VAL A 33 9.92 -8.24 -5.11
CA VAL A 33 9.53 -7.14 -4.23
C VAL A 33 10.42 -5.93 -4.49
N ARG A 34 11.73 -6.11 -4.56
CA ARG A 34 12.66 -5.02 -4.85
C ARG A 34 12.32 -4.35 -6.18
N ASN A 35 12.09 -5.13 -7.23
CA ASN A 35 11.74 -4.60 -8.54
C ASN A 35 10.42 -3.83 -8.51
N ALA A 36 9.43 -4.33 -7.78
CA ALA A 36 8.16 -3.65 -7.62
C ALA A 36 8.32 -2.32 -6.88
N CYS A 37 9.15 -2.28 -5.83
CA CYS A 37 9.43 -1.05 -5.08
C CYS A 37 10.06 0.02 -5.97
N ASN A 38 10.98 -0.38 -6.84
CA ASN A 38 11.79 0.53 -7.65
C ASN A 38 11.19 0.79 -9.05
N GLN A 39 10.00 0.29 -9.28
CA GLN A 39 9.28 0.49 -10.54
C GLN A 39 9.11 1.99 -10.81
N LYS A 40 9.21 2.39 -12.08
CA LYS A 40 9.16 3.80 -12.46
C LYS A 40 7.73 4.34 -12.57
N THR A 41 6.76 3.46 -12.79
CA THR A 41 5.35 3.84 -12.93
C THR A 41 4.57 3.57 -11.64
N ALA A 42 3.52 4.35 -11.42
CA ALA A 42 2.62 4.21 -10.27
C ALA A 42 3.33 4.34 -8.91
N ARG A 43 4.46 5.06 -8.87
CA ARG A 43 5.25 5.30 -7.67
C ARG A 43 5.64 6.77 -7.57
N HIS A 44 5.59 7.32 -6.37
CA HIS A 44 6.07 8.66 -6.08
C HIS A 44 6.62 8.70 -4.66
N PRO A 45 7.90 9.01 -4.46
CA PRO A 45 8.93 9.16 -5.49
C PRO A 45 9.37 7.83 -6.10
N VAL A 46 10.06 7.87 -7.22
CA VAL A 46 10.74 6.69 -7.75
C VAL A 46 11.94 6.40 -6.87
N THR A 47 12.16 5.13 -6.52
CA THR A 47 13.20 4.74 -5.57
C THR A 47 14.19 3.77 -6.19
N ALA A 48 15.30 3.55 -5.47
CA ALA A 48 16.35 2.61 -5.88
C ALA A 48 16.82 1.82 -4.65
N TYR A 49 15.87 1.21 -3.94
CA TYR A 49 16.18 0.42 -2.74
C TYR A 49 17.00 -0.82 -3.10
N SER A 50 17.93 -1.18 -2.23
CA SER A 50 18.75 -2.38 -2.40
C SER A 50 18.00 -3.62 -1.93
N GLU A 51 18.45 -4.79 -2.36
CA GLU A 51 17.93 -6.07 -1.89
C GLU A 51 18.04 -6.20 -0.36
N GLY A 52 19.18 -5.74 0.19
CA GLY A 52 19.40 -5.79 1.63
C GLY A 52 18.38 -4.94 2.40
N ASP A 53 18.10 -3.73 1.91
CA ASP A 53 17.14 -2.85 2.54
C ASP A 53 15.73 -3.41 2.48
N VAL A 54 15.34 -3.95 1.31
CA VAL A 54 14.02 -4.54 1.12
C VAL A 54 13.87 -5.80 1.97
N GLY A 55 14.90 -6.65 2.02
CA GLY A 55 14.88 -7.86 2.85
C GLY A 55 14.74 -7.56 4.33
N HIS A 56 15.48 -6.56 4.81
CA HIS A 56 15.37 -6.11 6.21
C HIS A 56 13.97 -5.60 6.52
N THR A 57 13.40 -4.82 5.60
CA THR A 57 12.04 -4.28 5.74
C THR A 57 10.99 -5.39 5.77
N LEU A 58 11.14 -6.41 4.93
CA LEU A 58 10.22 -7.56 4.96
C LEU A 58 10.25 -8.25 6.31
N ARG A 59 11.43 -8.41 6.92
CA ARG A 59 11.54 -9.00 8.25
C ARG A 59 10.87 -8.12 9.31
N GLU A 60 11.00 -6.80 9.20
CA GLU A 60 10.34 -5.87 10.11
C GLU A 60 8.82 -5.99 10.00
N LEU A 61 8.30 -6.02 8.78
CA LEU A 61 6.86 -6.14 8.55
C LEU A 61 6.32 -7.50 8.99
N GLU A 62 7.12 -8.54 8.84
CA GLU A 62 6.76 -9.87 9.35
C GLU A 62 6.65 -9.86 10.87
N SER A 63 7.59 -9.22 11.54
CA SER A 63 7.57 -9.06 13.00
C SER A 63 6.35 -8.26 13.46
N SER A 64 5.88 -7.32 12.66
CA SER A 64 4.69 -6.52 12.95
C SER A 64 3.39 -7.24 12.61
N GLY A 65 3.45 -8.42 12.00
CA GLY A 65 2.25 -9.17 11.63
C GLY A 65 1.56 -8.69 10.37
N LEU A 66 2.22 -7.88 9.54
CA LEU A 66 1.64 -7.34 8.30
C LEU A 66 2.03 -8.12 7.06
N VAL A 67 3.12 -8.90 7.14
CA VAL A 67 3.66 -9.70 6.04
C VAL A 67 3.94 -11.10 6.56
N ARG A 68 3.80 -12.07 5.70
CA ARG A 68 4.09 -13.48 6.02
C ARG A 68 4.97 -14.07 4.91
N GLU A 69 5.96 -14.88 5.31
CA GLU A 69 6.74 -15.65 4.36
C GLU A 69 5.95 -16.89 3.95
N ALA A 70 5.76 -17.06 2.65
CA ALA A 70 5.10 -18.24 2.10
C ALA A 70 6.18 -19.18 1.55
N TRP A 71 6.14 -20.42 1.98
CA TRP A 71 7.13 -21.41 1.53
C TRP A 71 6.71 -21.99 0.19
N GLY A 72 7.56 -21.79 -0.82
CA GLY A 72 7.36 -22.34 -2.15
C GLY A 72 8.50 -23.30 -2.49
N ALA A 73 8.52 -23.80 -3.72
CA ALA A 73 9.38 -24.90 -4.13
C ALA A 73 10.89 -24.58 -4.08
N ARG A 74 11.33 -23.37 -4.32
CA ARG A 74 12.77 -23.05 -4.46
C ARG A 74 13.25 -21.81 -3.72
N ALA A 75 12.37 -20.86 -3.47
CA ALA A 75 12.76 -19.62 -2.85
C ALA A 75 11.68 -19.15 -1.90
N ALA A 76 12.09 -18.41 -0.89
CA ALA A 76 11.16 -17.76 0.01
C ALA A 76 10.37 -16.71 -0.79
N LYS A 77 9.07 -16.68 -0.58
CA LYS A 77 8.18 -15.70 -1.15
C LYS A 77 7.41 -15.00 -0.05
N TYR A 78 6.93 -13.82 -0.33
CA TYR A 78 6.32 -12.98 0.68
C TYR A 78 4.92 -12.56 0.25
N GLU A 79 4.01 -12.54 1.21
CA GLU A 79 2.64 -12.05 0.99
C GLU A 79 2.22 -11.16 2.13
N HIS A 80 1.35 -10.18 1.87
CA HIS A 80 0.81 -9.36 2.94
C HIS A 80 -0.36 -10.07 3.60
N VAL A 81 -0.55 -9.77 4.88
CA VAL A 81 -1.73 -10.18 5.63
C VAL A 81 -2.43 -8.94 6.21
N ALA A 82 -2.28 -7.80 5.51
CA ALA A 82 -2.79 -6.51 5.97
C ALA A 82 -4.29 -6.50 6.15
N ALA A 83 -5.04 -7.15 5.27
CA ALA A 83 -6.50 -7.19 5.40
C ALA A 83 -6.92 -7.82 6.73
N LYS A 84 -6.35 -8.96 7.07
CA LYS A 84 -6.66 -9.66 8.32
C LYS A 84 -6.08 -8.91 9.52
N ALA A 85 -4.83 -8.47 9.41
CA ALA A 85 -4.14 -7.79 10.52
C ALA A 85 -4.81 -6.48 10.91
N LEU A 86 -5.34 -5.74 9.94
CA LEU A 86 -5.97 -4.45 10.15
C LEU A 86 -7.50 -4.51 10.14
N GLY A 87 -8.07 -5.67 9.84
CA GLY A 87 -9.52 -5.83 9.78
C GLY A 87 -10.16 -5.07 8.63
N LEU A 88 -9.49 -5.04 7.47
CA LEU A 88 -9.94 -4.25 6.32
C LEU A 88 -10.54 -5.11 5.21
N HIS A 89 -11.46 -4.52 4.47
CA HIS A 89 -12.05 -5.09 3.27
C HIS A 89 -11.46 -4.45 2.02
N SER A 90 -11.96 -4.85 0.85
CA SER A 90 -11.43 -4.46 -0.46
C SER A 90 -11.28 -2.95 -0.65
N LYS A 91 -12.30 -2.17 -0.26
CA LYS A 91 -12.27 -0.71 -0.43
C LYS A 91 -11.16 -0.06 0.38
N GLY A 92 -10.99 -0.48 1.63
CA GLY A 92 -9.94 0.06 2.49
C GLY A 92 -8.54 -0.21 1.93
N LEU A 93 -8.28 -1.44 1.53
CA LEU A 93 -6.99 -1.81 0.94
C LEU A 93 -6.75 -1.09 -0.38
N ALA A 94 -7.78 -0.93 -1.20
CA ALA A 94 -7.67 -0.26 -2.49
C ALA A 94 -7.25 1.20 -2.35
N LEU A 95 -7.62 1.86 -1.25
CA LEU A 95 -7.23 3.24 -0.98
C LEU A 95 -5.87 3.32 -0.29
N LEU A 96 -5.58 2.43 0.66
CA LEU A 96 -4.28 2.42 1.33
C LEU A 96 -3.14 2.19 0.35
N CYS A 97 -3.34 1.34 -0.64
CA CYS A 97 -2.30 0.98 -1.60
C CYS A 97 -1.74 2.21 -2.33
N PRO A 98 -2.54 3.03 -3.05
CA PRO A 98 -1.98 4.21 -3.71
C PRO A 98 -1.46 5.26 -2.74
N LEU A 99 -2.03 5.37 -1.53
CA LEU A 99 -1.49 6.27 -0.52
C LEU A 99 -0.08 5.86 -0.10
N MET A 100 0.15 4.56 0.07
CA MET A 100 1.47 4.02 0.42
C MET A 100 2.47 4.18 -0.73
N LEU A 101 2.02 4.06 -1.98
CA LEU A 101 2.91 4.08 -3.14
C LEU A 101 3.16 5.48 -3.69
N ARG A 102 2.25 6.41 -3.49
CA ARG A 102 2.32 7.75 -4.09
C ARG A 102 2.29 8.90 -3.09
N GLY A 103 1.94 8.63 -1.81
CA GLY A 103 1.84 9.67 -0.79
C GLY A 103 0.49 10.38 -0.81
N PRO A 104 0.39 11.58 -0.21
CA PRO A 104 -0.87 12.30 -0.08
C PRO A 104 -1.54 12.60 -1.41
N GLN A 105 -2.86 12.45 -1.47
CA GLN A 105 -3.64 12.59 -2.69
C GLN A 105 -5.01 13.19 -2.40
N THR A 106 -5.58 13.85 -3.39
CA THR A 106 -6.97 14.32 -3.35
C THR A 106 -7.93 13.15 -3.60
N LEU A 107 -9.22 13.36 -3.37
CA LEU A 107 -10.24 12.34 -3.64
C LEU A 107 -10.23 11.91 -5.12
N GLY A 108 -10.09 12.87 -6.03
CA GLY A 108 -10.06 12.57 -7.46
C GLY A 108 -8.84 11.75 -7.85
N GLU A 109 -7.67 12.10 -7.31
CA GLU A 109 -6.45 11.35 -7.55
C GLU A 109 -6.56 9.92 -7.02
N LEU A 110 -7.11 9.76 -5.81
CA LEU A 110 -7.30 8.44 -5.21
C LEU A 110 -8.26 7.58 -6.01
N LYS A 111 -9.36 8.15 -6.49
CA LYS A 111 -10.31 7.41 -7.32
C LYS A 111 -9.62 6.85 -8.57
N THR A 112 -8.86 7.69 -9.25
CA THR A 112 -8.12 7.29 -10.45
C THR A 112 -7.05 6.24 -10.14
N ASN A 113 -6.24 6.49 -9.10
CA ASN A 113 -5.08 5.65 -8.78
C ASN A 113 -5.45 4.32 -8.12
N SER A 114 -6.67 4.18 -7.61
CA SER A 114 -7.15 2.93 -7.00
C SER A 114 -7.97 2.06 -7.97
N GLN A 115 -8.23 2.55 -9.18
CA GLN A 115 -9.20 1.95 -10.10
C GLN A 115 -8.92 0.47 -10.42
N ARG A 116 -7.65 0.08 -10.53
CA ARG A 116 -7.27 -1.31 -10.82
C ARG A 116 -7.48 -2.25 -9.62
N LEU A 117 -7.65 -1.68 -8.43
CA LEU A 117 -7.83 -2.45 -7.19
C LEU A 117 -9.31 -2.52 -6.80
N TYR A 118 -10.02 -1.42 -6.95
CA TYR A 118 -11.44 -1.30 -6.72
C TYR A 118 -11.98 -0.11 -7.50
N ASP A 119 -13.02 -0.31 -8.27
CA ASP A 119 -13.62 0.74 -9.08
C ASP A 119 -14.72 1.44 -8.28
N PHE A 120 -14.36 2.55 -7.63
CA PHE A 120 -15.31 3.32 -6.83
C PHE A 120 -16.33 4.01 -7.73
N ASP A 121 -17.58 4.06 -7.27
CA ASP A 121 -18.68 4.63 -8.04
C ASP A 121 -18.52 6.14 -8.28
N ASP A 122 -18.13 6.87 -7.23
CA ASP A 122 -17.99 8.33 -7.27
C ASP A 122 -17.07 8.81 -6.16
N LEU A 123 -16.88 10.13 -6.05
CA LEU A 123 -16.04 10.72 -5.02
C LEU A 123 -16.62 10.54 -3.61
N ASP A 124 -17.93 10.49 -3.48
CA ASP A 124 -18.56 10.26 -2.17
C ASP A 124 -18.24 8.87 -1.64
N ASP A 125 -18.19 7.87 -2.52
CA ASP A 125 -17.81 6.51 -2.17
C ASP A 125 -16.37 6.46 -1.67
N VAL A 126 -15.46 7.16 -2.35
CA VAL A 126 -14.06 7.29 -1.92
C VAL A 126 -13.97 7.98 -0.56
N ASP A 127 -14.67 9.10 -0.40
CA ASP A 127 -14.65 9.87 0.85
C ASP A 127 -15.17 9.05 2.02
N TYR A 128 -16.27 8.33 1.83
CA TYR A 128 -16.83 7.46 2.87
C TYR A 128 -15.80 6.40 3.30
N ALA A 129 -15.16 5.75 2.35
CA ALA A 129 -14.15 4.72 2.66
C ALA A 129 -12.95 5.32 3.38
N LEU A 130 -12.51 6.53 3.00
CA LEU A 130 -11.43 7.23 3.69
C LEU A 130 -11.79 7.58 5.13
N GLN A 131 -13.02 8.02 5.36
CA GLN A 131 -13.48 8.32 6.71
C GLN A 131 -13.45 7.08 7.59
N ARG A 132 -13.82 5.94 7.05
CA ARG A 132 -13.74 4.67 7.78
C ARG A 132 -12.30 4.33 8.16
N LEU A 133 -11.33 4.60 7.27
CA LEU A 133 -9.92 4.39 7.57
C LEU A 133 -9.42 5.37 8.64
N ALA A 134 -9.91 6.62 8.60
CA ALA A 134 -9.54 7.63 9.59
C ALA A 134 -10.11 7.31 10.97
N GLU A 135 -11.27 6.67 11.02
CA GLU A 135 -11.94 6.26 12.26
C GLU A 135 -11.45 4.93 12.80
N HIS A 136 -10.63 4.22 12.03
CA HIS A 136 -10.04 2.94 12.46
C HIS A 136 -9.24 3.13 13.76
N GLU A 137 -9.17 2.11 14.58
CA GLU A 137 -8.45 2.16 15.86
C GLU A 137 -7.21 1.27 15.78
N PRO A 138 -5.98 1.82 15.65
CA PRO A 138 -5.65 3.25 15.50
C PRO A 138 -5.97 3.79 14.12
N PRO A 139 -6.05 5.13 13.95
CA PRO A 139 -6.31 5.70 12.63
C PRO A 139 -5.27 5.31 11.60
N LEU A 140 -5.70 4.96 10.41
CA LEU A 140 -4.81 4.52 9.33
C LEU A 140 -4.49 5.62 8.33
N VAL A 141 -5.35 6.65 8.24
CA VAL A 141 -5.16 7.80 7.36
C VAL A 141 -5.57 9.07 8.10
N LYS A 142 -5.14 10.22 7.58
CA LYS A 142 -5.61 11.52 8.05
C LYS A 142 -5.63 12.52 6.89
N ALA A 143 -6.52 13.50 6.99
CA ALA A 143 -6.56 14.60 6.05
C ALA A 143 -5.46 15.60 6.40
N LEU A 144 -4.69 16.02 5.39
CA LEU A 144 -3.67 17.05 5.58
C LEU A 144 -4.31 18.44 5.40
N PRO A 145 -3.74 19.48 6.06
CA PRO A 145 -4.21 20.84 5.84
C PRO A 145 -4.12 21.22 4.36
N ARG A 146 -5.11 21.97 3.89
CA ARG A 146 -5.11 22.47 2.53
C ARG A 146 -3.95 23.44 2.34
N GLN A 147 -3.12 23.17 1.33
CA GLN A 147 -2.00 24.03 1.03
C GLN A 147 -2.45 25.31 0.32
N PRO A 148 -1.70 26.43 0.43
CA PRO A 148 -2.04 27.62 -0.34
C PRO A 148 -2.13 27.31 -1.83
N GLY A 149 -3.24 27.74 -2.46
CA GLY A 149 -3.48 27.51 -3.87
C GLY A 149 -4.12 26.17 -4.23
N GLN A 150 -4.26 25.26 -3.28
CA GLN A 150 -4.94 23.98 -3.50
C GLN A 150 -6.43 24.14 -3.26
N LYS A 151 -7.23 23.43 -4.04
CA LYS A 151 -8.68 23.44 -3.89
C LYS A 151 -9.21 22.32 -3.03
N GLU A 152 -8.42 21.25 -2.82
CA GLU A 152 -8.84 20.05 -2.13
C GLU A 152 -7.87 19.66 -1.02
N ILE A 153 -8.38 18.95 -0.04
CA ILE A 153 -7.59 18.36 1.06
C ILE A 153 -7.05 17.01 0.60
N ARG A 154 -5.83 16.73 0.95
CA ARG A 154 -5.17 15.46 0.64
C ARG A 154 -5.11 14.48 1.79
#